data_a378ea8ed8d3a5d55d11ff4da75befdd
#
_entry.id   a378ea8ed8d3a5d55d11ff4da75befdd
#
_cell.length_a   1.000
_cell.length_b   1.000
_cell.length_c   1.000
_cell.angle_alpha   90.00
_cell.angle_beta   90.00
_cell.angle_gamma   90.00
#
_symmetry.space_group_name_H-M   'P 1'
#
loop_
_entity.id
_entity.type
_entity.pdbx_description
1 polymer ?
#
loop_
_entity_poly.entity_id
_entity_poly.type
_entity_poly.pdbx_seq_one_letter_code
_entity_poly.pdbx_strand_id
1 'polypeptide(L)'
;KGLVISREGEELTDSAEILKKIRSQQAALAPLGGFGETTGGYKGYGYSTVVEILSAALQSGLFLKALDGKDEEGKIRPYHLGHFFIAIDTEAFMGAEAFKKTCGDILRDLRGSEKAPGQERIYTAGEKEYDVWMYRKDKGVPVTEAVQKEFIGLRDEFGLTQFKFPFEK
;
A
#
# COMPACT_ATOMS: atom_id res chain seq x y z
N LYS A 1 -1.49 -16.45 5.18
CA LYS A 1 -1.71 -17.50 4.20
C LYS A 1 -2.49 -16.93 3.02
N GLY A 2 -2.21 -17.42 1.78
CA GLY A 2 -2.93 -17.03 0.57
C GLY A 2 -2.59 -15.64 0.01
N LEU A 3 -1.48 -15.02 0.42
CA LEU A 3 -1.08 -13.70 -0.07
C LEU A 3 -0.03 -13.77 -1.19
N VAL A 4 0.75 -14.82 -1.26
CA VAL A 4 1.83 -14.99 -2.22
C VAL A 4 1.82 -16.39 -2.80
N ILE A 5 1.98 -16.48 -4.11
CA ILE A 5 2.05 -17.74 -4.86
C ILE A 5 3.34 -17.82 -5.65
N SER A 6 3.96 -19.00 -5.69
CA SER A 6 5.11 -19.28 -6.57
C SER A 6 4.66 -19.47 -8.02
N ARG A 7 5.63 -19.58 -8.95
CA ARG A 7 5.33 -19.91 -10.35
C ARG A 7 4.77 -21.33 -10.52
N GLU A 8 5.08 -22.22 -9.61
CA GLU A 8 4.58 -23.59 -9.57
C GLU A 8 3.17 -23.69 -9.01
N GLY A 9 2.58 -22.57 -8.54
CA GLY A 9 1.25 -22.49 -7.96
C GLY A 9 1.21 -22.80 -6.47
N GLU A 10 2.35 -22.86 -5.79
CA GLU A 10 2.44 -23.16 -4.36
C GLU A 10 2.27 -21.88 -3.52
N GLU A 11 1.47 -21.99 -2.47
CA GLU A 11 1.30 -20.90 -1.50
C GLU A 11 2.57 -20.74 -0.64
N LEU A 12 3.16 -19.55 -0.64
CA LEU A 12 4.36 -19.24 0.13
C LEU A 12 4.00 -18.57 1.46
N THR A 13 4.64 -18.99 2.54
CA THR A 13 4.39 -18.49 3.90
C THR A 13 5.66 -18.02 4.62
N ASP A 14 6.84 -18.44 4.20
CA ASP A 14 8.11 -17.98 4.75
C ASP A 14 8.50 -16.61 4.20
N SER A 15 8.71 -15.63 5.09
CA SER A 15 8.96 -14.24 4.70
C SER A 15 10.26 -14.04 3.92
N ALA A 16 11.32 -14.78 4.26
CA ALA A 16 12.62 -14.64 3.60
C ALA A 16 12.57 -15.25 2.19
N GLU A 17 11.91 -16.39 2.04
CA GLU A 17 11.67 -17.03 0.75
C GLU A 17 10.79 -16.15 -0.13
N ILE A 18 9.69 -15.61 0.41
CA ILE A 18 8.78 -14.67 -0.30
C ILE A 18 9.56 -13.49 -0.87
N LEU A 19 10.35 -12.79 -0.04
CA LEU A 19 11.13 -11.64 -0.47
C LEU A 19 12.14 -12.01 -1.56
N LYS A 20 12.82 -13.15 -1.43
CA LYS A 20 13.75 -13.66 -2.43
C LYS A 20 13.05 -13.95 -3.76
N LYS A 21 11.93 -14.69 -3.72
CA LYS A 21 11.18 -15.08 -4.92
C LYS A 21 10.49 -13.89 -5.61
N ILE A 22 9.95 -12.92 -4.87
CA ILE A 22 9.39 -11.70 -5.44
C ILE A 22 10.48 -10.89 -6.16
N ARG A 23 11.65 -10.67 -5.53
CA ARG A 23 12.78 -9.95 -6.14
C ARG A 23 13.30 -10.62 -7.42
N SER A 24 13.28 -11.94 -7.47
CA SER A 24 13.68 -12.73 -8.65
C SER A 24 12.54 -12.97 -9.63
N GLN A 25 11.37 -12.37 -9.41
CA GLN A 25 10.15 -12.55 -10.23
C GLN A 25 9.68 -14.01 -10.32
N GLN A 26 9.94 -14.82 -9.31
CA GLN A 26 9.51 -16.21 -9.19
C GLN A 26 8.27 -16.39 -8.30
N ALA A 27 7.71 -15.29 -7.80
CA ALA A 27 6.47 -15.27 -7.04
C ALA A 27 5.67 -14.00 -7.33
N ALA A 28 4.38 -14.03 -7.03
CA ALA A 28 3.46 -12.91 -7.19
C ALA A 28 2.53 -12.79 -5.99
N LEU A 29 2.09 -11.56 -5.72
CA LEU A 29 1.05 -11.27 -4.73
C LEU A 29 -0.32 -11.68 -5.28
N ALA A 30 -1.17 -12.21 -4.41
CA ALA A 30 -2.57 -12.43 -4.72
C ALA A 30 -3.31 -11.10 -4.90
N PRO A 31 -4.26 -11.00 -5.83
CA PRO A 31 -5.18 -9.89 -5.87
C PRO A 31 -6.12 -9.91 -4.65
N LEU A 32 -6.81 -8.80 -4.39
CA LEU A 32 -7.87 -8.76 -3.38
C LEU A 32 -8.92 -9.83 -3.66
N GLY A 33 -9.23 -10.66 -2.66
CA GLY A 33 -10.08 -11.83 -2.80
C GLY A 33 -9.34 -13.14 -3.09
N GLY A 34 -7.99 -13.12 -3.16
CA GLY A 34 -7.17 -14.32 -3.28
C GLY A 34 -7.04 -14.84 -4.72
N PHE A 35 -6.80 -16.14 -4.85
CA PHE A 35 -6.62 -16.83 -6.12
C PHE A 35 -7.90 -17.55 -6.58
N GLY A 36 -8.13 -17.55 -7.89
CA GLY A 36 -9.24 -18.26 -8.52
C GLY A 36 -10.60 -17.59 -8.36
N GLU A 37 -11.64 -18.33 -8.66
CA GLU A 37 -13.01 -17.81 -8.71
C GLU A 37 -13.75 -17.93 -7.38
N THR A 38 -13.46 -18.94 -6.59
CA THR A 38 -14.18 -19.25 -5.35
C THR A 38 -14.11 -18.17 -4.27
N THR A 39 -13.01 -17.44 -4.20
CA THR A 39 -12.79 -16.35 -3.24
C THR A 39 -12.98 -14.95 -3.85
N GLY A 40 -13.32 -14.88 -5.15
CA GLY A 40 -13.55 -13.60 -5.83
C GLY A 40 -12.28 -12.85 -6.24
N GLY A 41 -11.14 -13.53 -6.36
CA GLY A 41 -9.86 -12.94 -6.78
C GLY A 41 -9.91 -12.22 -8.13
N TYR A 42 -10.80 -12.66 -9.04
CA TYR A 42 -11.04 -11.98 -10.33
C TYR A 42 -11.53 -10.53 -10.14
N LYS A 43 -12.27 -10.21 -9.07
CA LYS A 43 -12.70 -8.84 -8.77
C LYS A 43 -11.50 -7.96 -8.41
N GLY A 44 -10.63 -8.44 -7.52
CA GLY A 44 -9.40 -7.73 -7.17
C GLY A 44 -8.45 -7.60 -8.35
N TYR A 45 -8.36 -8.61 -9.21
CA TYR A 45 -7.63 -8.53 -10.48
C TYR A 45 -8.18 -7.41 -11.38
N GLY A 46 -9.52 -7.31 -11.50
CA GLY A 46 -10.16 -6.22 -12.25
C GLY A 46 -9.82 -4.84 -11.70
N TYR A 47 -9.89 -4.65 -10.38
CA TYR A 47 -9.49 -3.38 -9.74
C TYR A 47 -8.01 -3.06 -10.01
N SER A 48 -7.11 -4.04 -9.86
CA SER A 48 -5.68 -3.85 -10.16
C SER A 48 -5.46 -3.46 -11.61
N THR A 49 -6.18 -4.06 -12.55
CA THR A 49 -6.12 -3.72 -13.98
C THR A 49 -6.56 -2.27 -14.25
N VAL A 50 -7.64 -1.81 -13.60
CA VAL A 50 -8.09 -0.41 -13.72
C VAL A 50 -7.03 0.55 -13.18
N VAL A 51 -6.45 0.25 -12.01
CA VAL A 51 -5.37 1.07 -11.44
C VAL A 51 -4.17 1.14 -12.38
N GLU A 52 -3.76 0.01 -12.96
CA GLU A 52 -2.65 -0.04 -13.92
C GLU A 52 -2.93 0.81 -15.16
N ILE A 53 -4.12 0.68 -15.75
CA ILE A 53 -4.54 1.47 -16.93
C ILE A 53 -4.53 2.96 -16.63
N LEU A 54 -5.14 3.38 -15.51
CA LEU A 54 -5.22 4.78 -15.15
C LEU A 54 -3.86 5.38 -14.79
N SER A 55 -2.99 4.59 -14.13
CA SER A 55 -1.67 5.07 -13.70
C SER A 55 -0.62 5.05 -14.80
N ALA A 56 -0.75 4.16 -15.80
CA ALA A 56 0.24 4.01 -16.86
C ALA A 56 -0.26 4.52 -18.21
N ALA A 57 -1.42 4.05 -18.71
CA ALA A 57 -1.84 4.31 -20.07
C ALA A 57 -2.18 5.79 -20.34
N LEU A 58 -2.78 6.50 -19.38
CA LEU A 58 -3.13 7.92 -19.53
C LEU A 58 -1.92 8.84 -19.72
N GLN A 59 -0.74 8.42 -19.30
CA GLN A 59 0.49 9.21 -19.37
C GLN A 59 1.61 8.50 -20.15
N SER A 60 1.30 7.43 -20.86
CA SER A 60 2.26 6.60 -21.62
C SER A 60 3.44 6.14 -20.74
N GLY A 61 3.16 5.80 -19.49
CA GLY A 61 4.14 5.31 -18.51
C GLY A 61 4.51 3.85 -18.73
N LEU A 62 5.54 3.40 -18.05
CA LEU A 62 5.89 1.99 -17.99
C LEU A 62 4.81 1.21 -17.19
N PHE A 63 4.63 -0.07 -17.52
CA PHE A 63 3.59 -0.89 -16.91
C PHE A 63 4.04 -2.35 -16.70
N LEU A 64 3.39 -3.03 -15.77
CA LEU A 64 3.61 -4.44 -15.43
C LEU A 64 5.10 -4.76 -15.22
N LYS A 65 5.63 -5.71 -16.00
CA LYS A 65 7.01 -6.18 -15.88
C LYS A 65 8.06 -5.13 -16.26
N ALA A 66 7.69 -4.12 -17.04
CA ALA A 66 8.59 -3.03 -17.37
C ALA A 66 8.93 -2.15 -16.16
N LEU A 67 8.20 -2.29 -15.03
CA LEU A 67 8.47 -1.64 -13.75
C LEU A 67 9.47 -2.42 -12.87
N ASP A 68 10.35 -3.21 -13.46
CA ASP A 68 11.40 -3.95 -12.73
C ASP A 68 12.66 -3.12 -12.43
N GLY A 69 12.72 -1.87 -12.91
CA GLY A 69 13.85 -0.97 -12.73
C GLY A 69 15.07 -1.30 -13.60
N LYS A 70 14.90 -2.10 -14.65
CA LYS A 70 15.95 -2.50 -15.58
C LYS A 70 15.55 -2.19 -17.02
N ASP A 71 16.54 -1.93 -17.87
CA ASP A 71 16.39 -1.88 -19.31
C ASP A 71 16.52 -3.29 -19.95
N GLU A 72 16.45 -3.37 -21.27
CA GLU A 72 16.53 -4.61 -22.03
C GLU A 72 17.89 -5.31 -21.86
N GLU A 73 18.95 -4.56 -21.56
CA GLU A 73 20.30 -5.06 -21.29
C GLU A 73 20.49 -5.43 -19.81
N GLY A 74 19.45 -5.23 -18.95
CA GLY A 74 19.50 -5.54 -17.51
C GLY A 74 20.18 -4.47 -16.66
N LYS A 75 20.48 -3.29 -17.23
CA LYS A 75 21.07 -2.14 -16.51
C LYS A 75 19.98 -1.41 -15.72
N ILE A 76 20.34 -0.94 -14.52
CA ILE A 76 19.43 -0.17 -13.64
C ILE A 76 18.99 1.12 -14.34
N ARG A 77 17.68 1.36 -14.33
CA ARG A 77 17.05 2.59 -14.84
C ARG A 77 15.99 3.09 -13.87
N PRO A 78 15.57 4.37 -13.97
CA PRO A 78 14.41 4.87 -13.24
C PRO A 78 13.15 4.07 -13.55
N TYR A 79 12.27 3.90 -12.56
CA TYR A 79 11.03 3.11 -12.70
C TYR A 79 10.02 3.74 -13.65
N HIS A 80 10.03 5.05 -13.83
CA HIS A 80 9.02 5.82 -14.58
C HIS A 80 7.58 5.43 -14.19
N LEU A 81 7.37 5.27 -12.88
CA LEU A 81 6.10 4.91 -12.29
C LEU A 81 5.11 6.06 -12.44
N GLY A 82 3.98 5.78 -13.05
CA GLY A 82 2.89 6.75 -13.16
C GLY A 82 1.96 6.75 -11.96
N HIS A 83 1.25 7.87 -11.76
CA HIS A 83 0.24 8.05 -10.72
C HIS A 83 -1.05 8.61 -11.32
N PHE A 84 -2.16 8.27 -10.70
CA PHE A 84 -3.48 8.80 -11.06
C PHE A 84 -4.18 9.34 -9.82
N PHE A 85 -4.77 10.52 -9.95
CA PHE A 85 -5.49 11.21 -8.88
C PHE A 85 -6.89 11.61 -9.34
N ILE A 86 -7.88 11.45 -8.47
CA ILE A 86 -9.26 11.90 -8.71
C ILE A 86 -9.66 12.85 -7.59
N ALA A 87 -10.12 14.02 -7.94
CA ALA A 87 -10.81 14.93 -7.05
C ALA A 87 -12.28 15.07 -7.52
N ILE A 88 -13.23 14.92 -6.60
CA ILE A 88 -14.65 14.99 -6.87
C ILE A 88 -15.22 16.17 -6.11
N ASP A 89 -15.75 17.17 -6.83
CA ASP A 89 -16.49 18.28 -6.23
C ASP A 89 -17.89 17.80 -5.83
N THR A 90 -18.09 17.59 -4.54
CA THR A 90 -19.35 17.10 -4.00
C THR A 90 -20.46 18.16 -4.06
N GLU A 91 -20.10 19.45 -4.16
CA GLU A 91 -21.08 20.54 -4.32
C GLU A 91 -21.81 20.45 -5.66
N ALA A 92 -21.14 19.97 -6.70
CA ALA A 92 -21.72 19.78 -8.04
C ALA A 92 -22.81 18.68 -8.12
N PHE A 93 -23.03 17.92 -7.04
CA PHE A 93 -24.06 16.87 -6.95
C PHE A 93 -25.21 17.30 -6.03
N MET A 94 -25.29 16.73 -4.85
CA MET A 94 -26.35 17.01 -3.86
C MET A 94 -25.95 18.08 -2.82
N GLY A 95 -24.81 18.71 -3.01
CA GLY A 95 -24.21 19.66 -2.08
C GLY A 95 -23.34 19.00 -1.01
N ALA A 96 -22.31 19.73 -0.57
CA ALA A 96 -21.31 19.22 0.36
C ALA A 96 -21.93 18.82 1.71
N GLU A 97 -22.92 19.52 2.20
CA GLU A 97 -23.55 19.22 3.50
C GLU A 97 -24.37 17.92 3.44
N ALA A 98 -25.14 17.71 2.37
CA ALA A 98 -25.86 16.45 2.18
C ALA A 98 -24.91 15.26 2.02
N PHE A 99 -23.82 15.46 1.27
CA PHE A 99 -22.77 14.45 1.13
C PHE A 99 -22.14 14.10 2.48
N LYS A 100 -21.70 15.08 3.27
CA LYS A 100 -21.10 14.87 4.60
C LYS A 100 -22.05 14.14 5.54
N LYS A 101 -23.32 14.52 5.55
CA LYS A 101 -24.34 13.86 6.38
C LYS A 101 -24.46 12.39 6.01
N THR A 102 -24.71 12.08 4.73
CA THR A 102 -24.93 10.71 4.27
C THR A 102 -23.66 9.86 4.44
N CYS A 103 -22.49 10.38 4.10
CA CYS A 103 -21.21 9.71 4.34
C CYS A 103 -21.01 9.39 5.83
N GLY A 104 -21.30 10.37 6.71
CA GLY A 104 -21.23 10.18 8.14
C GLY A 104 -22.20 9.12 8.66
N ASP A 105 -23.42 9.07 8.14
CA ASP A 105 -24.42 8.05 8.47
C ASP A 105 -23.91 6.65 8.07
N ILE A 106 -23.42 6.48 6.85
CA ILE A 106 -22.83 5.21 6.36
C ILE A 106 -21.70 4.74 7.29
N LEU A 107 -20.75 5.62 7.62
CA LEU A 107 -19.63 5.27 8.47
C LEU A 107 -20.07 4.92 9.91
N ARG A 108 -21.10 5.56 10.44
CA ARG A 108 -21.68 5.23 11.76
C ARG A 108 -22.36 3.88 11.76
N ASP A 109 -23.14 3.59 10.71
CA ASP A 109 -23.84 2.29 10.56
C ASP A 109 -22.84 1.14 10.42
N LEU A 110 -21.77 1.32 9.63
CA LEU A 110 -20.70 0.34 9.53
C LEU A 110 -20.06 0.05 10.89
N ARG A 111 -19.72 1.09 11.65
CA ARG A 111 -19.13 0.95 13.00
C ARG A 111 -20.09 0.39 14.04
N GLY A 112 -21.40 0.65 13.87
CA GLY A 112 -22.46 0.14 14.71
C GLY A 112 -22.91 -1.28 14.39
N SER A 113 -22.39 -1.89 13.33
CA SER A 113 -22.76 -3.25 12.93
C SER A 113 -22.37 -4.31 13.95
N GLU A 114 -22.98 -5.50 13.84
CA GLU A 114 -22.63 -6.63 14.69
C GLU A 114 -21.17 -7.04 14.48
N LYS A 115 -20.45 -7.19 15.58
CA LYS A 115 -19.03 -7.54 15.55
C LYS A 115 -18.85 -9.04 15.34
N ALA A 116 -17.85 -9.43 14.59
CA ALA A 116 -17.45 -10.83 14.51
C ALA A 116 -17.01 -11.34 15.90
N PRO A 117 -17.19 -12.63 16.20
CA PRO A 117 -16.78 -13.21 17.47
C PRO A 117 -15.32 -12.89 17.82
N GLY A 118 -15.09 -12.45 19.06
CA GLY A 118 -13.75 -12.08 19.54
C GLY A 118 -13.24 -10.70 19.09
N GLN A 119 -14.04 -9.91 18.38
CA GLN A 119 -13.66 -8.55 17.99
C GLN A 119 -14.28 -7.52 18.94
N GLU A 120 -13.45 -6.56 19.39
CA GLU A 120 -13.89 -5.51 20.30
C GLU A 120 -14.49 -4.30 19.59
N ARG A 121 -14.02 -4.00 18.35
CA ARG A 121 -14.41 -2.82 17.59
C ARG A 121 -14.38 -3.10 16.08
N ILE A 122 -15.31 -2.46 15.36
CA ILE A 122 -15.28 -2.35 13.90
C ILE A 122 -14.61 -1.01 13.57
N TYR A 123 -13.63 -1.05 12.67
CA TYR A 123 -12.93 0.12 12.17
C TYR A 123 -13.36 0.44 10.75
N THR A 124 -13.61 1.69 10.48
CA THR A 124 -13.65 2.20 9.10
C THR A 124 -12.27 2.67 8.66
N ALA A 125 -12.06 2.79 7.35
CA ALA A 125 -10.76 3.17 6.80
C ALA A 125 -10.26 4.51 7.38
N GLY A 126 -9.00 4.55 7.78
CA GLY A 126 -8.34 5.72 8.38
C GLY A 126 -8.46 5.84 9.92
N GLU A 127 -9.35 5.08 10.58
CA GLU A 127 -9.51 5.21 12.04
C GLU A 127 -8.31 4.68 12.82
N LYS A 128 -7.73 3.56 12.40
CA LYS A 128 -6.53 3.01 13.06
C LYS A 128 -5.35 3.97 12.95
N GLU A 129 -5.18 4.56 11.79
CA GLU A 129 -4.16 5.56 11.51
C GLU A 129 -4.38 6.82 12.36
N TYR A 130 -5.62 7.28 12.48
CA TYR A 130 -5.99 8.41 13.33
C TYR A 130 -5.71 8.13 14.81
N ASP A 131 -6.12 6.97 15.33
CA ASP A 131 -5.86 6.57 16.72
C ASP A 131 -4.35 6.52 17.01
N VAL A 132 -3.55 5.96 16.08
CA VAL A 132 -2.09 5.92 16.19
C VAL A 132 -1.50 7.34 16.11
N TRP A 133 -1.99 8.19 15.21
CA TRP A 133 -1.56 9.58 15.13
C TRP A 133 -1.85 10.33 16.43
N MET A 134 -3.06 10.22 16.98
CA MET A 134 -3.43 10.84 18.25
C MET A 134 -2.52 10.41 19.41
N TYR A 135 -2.14 9.12 19.44
CA TYR A 135 -1.21 8.60 20.44
C TYR A 135 0.22 9.11 20.26
N ARG A 136 0.66 9.33 19.03
CA ARG A 136 2.06 9.61 18.68
C ARG A 136 2.38 11.08 18.42
N LYS A 137 1.40 11.93 18.12
CA LYS A 137 1.61 13.32 17.68
C LYS A 137 2.54 14.13 18.59
N ASP A 138 2.52 13.87 19.90
CA ASP A 138 3.35 14.56 20.88
C ASP A 138 4.58 13.73 21.33
N LYS A 139 4.73 12.50 20.83
CA LYS A 139 5.80 11.56 21.20
C LYS A 139 6.78 11.26 20.08
N GLY A 140 6.41 11.58 18.85
CA GLY A 140 7.18 11.27 17.66
C GLY A 140 6.89 9.88 17.08
N VAL A 141 7.63 9.51 16.05
CA VAL A 141 7.48 8.26 15.30
C VAL A 141 8.57 7.27 15.74
N PRO A 142 8.21 6.04 16.14
CA PRO A 142 9.22 5.03 16.45
C PRO A 142 9.94 4.60 15.17
N VAL A 143 11.26 4.63 15.21
CA VAL A 143 12.13 4.20 14.12
C VAL A 143 12.85 2.94 14.53
N THR A 144 12.72 1.85 13.77
CA THR A 144 13.38 0.57 14.04
C THR A 144 14.90 0.69 13.87
N GLU A 145 15.67 -0.14 14.55
CA GLU A 145 17.15 -0.12 14.45
C GLU A 145 17.67 -0.28 13.02
N ALA A 146 16.99 -1.07 12.19
CA ALA A 146 17.34 -1.24 10.78
C ALA A 146 17.22 0.09 10.03
N VAL A 147 16.10 0.80 10.19
CA VAL A 147 15.86 2.10 9.56
C VAL A 147 16.77 3.19 10.14
N GLN A 148 17.11 3.13 11.44
CA GLN A 148 18.09 4.04 12.04
C GLN A 148 19.45 3.93 11.34
N LYS A 149 19.92 2.70 11.09
CA LYS A 149 21.18 2.45 10.37
C LYS A 149 21.14 2.95 8.93
N GLU A 150 20.00 2.79 8.25
CA GLU A 150 19.81 3.30 6.89
C GLU A 150 19.84 4.83 6.86
N PHE A 151 19.21 5.53 7.81
CA PHE A 151 19.27 6.99 7.90
C PHE A 151 20.68 7.50 8.14
N ILE A 152 21.46 6.83 9.00
CA ILE A 152 22.88 7.18 9.22
C ILE A 152 23.65 6.99 7.91
N GLY A 153 23.47 5.84 7.25
CA GLY A 153 24.13 5.53 5.98
C GLY A 153 23.83 6.57 4.89
N LEU A 154 22.56 6.92 4.70
CA LEU A 154 22.14 7.94 3.73
C LEU A 154 22.72 9.32 4.06
N ARG A 155 22.68 9.72 5.34
CA ARG A 155 23.29 10.98 5.77
C ARG A 155 24.78 11.04 5.40
N ASP A 156 25.50 9.99 5.71
CA ASP A 156 26.95 9.91 5.51
C ASP A 156 27.30 9.83 4.01
N GLU A 157 26.54 9.06 3.23
CA GLU A 157 26.70 8.94 1.77
C GLU A 157 26.51 10.29 1.05
N PHE A 158 25.49 11.05 1.47
CA PHE A 158 25.18 12.36 0.85
C PHE A 158 25.83 13.56 1.55
N GLY A 159 26.67 13.34 2.56
CA GLY A 159 27.37 14.41 3.28
C GLY A 159 26.45 15.36 4.05
N LEU A 160 25.26 14.89 4.48
CA LEU A 160 24.22 15.68 5.14
C LEU A 160 24.51 15.84 6.65
N THR A 161 25.70 16.30 7.01
CA THR A 161 26.23 16.37 8.38
C THR A 161 25.44 17.27 9.35
N GLN A 162 24.58 18.14 8.82
CA GLN A 162 23.70 18.99 9.62
C GLN A 162 22.58 18.23 10.35
N PHE A 163 22.25 17.01 9.90
CA PHE A 163 21.23 16.16 10.53
C PHE A 163 21.85 15.30 11.62
N LYS A 164 21.38 15.52 12.85
CA LYS A 164 21.73 14.69 14.02
C LYS A 164 20.49 13.93 14.45
N PHE A 165 20.61 12.63 14.62
CA PHE A 165 19.48 11.81 15.00
C PHE A 165 19.46 11.54 16.51
N PRO A 166 18.28 11.58 17.17
CA PRO A 166 18.17 11.37 18.62
C PRO A 166 18.64 9.99 19.10
N PHE A 167 18.73 9.01 18.20
CA PHE A 167 19.17 7.65 18.49
C PHE A 167 20.69 7.42 18.29
N GLU A 168 21.44 8.44 17.84
CA GLU A 168 22.90 8.38 17.83
C GLU A 168 23.44 8.72 19.22
N LYS A 169 24.30 7.87 19.76
CA LYS A 169 24.99 8.07 21.03
C LYS A 169 26.34 8.72 20.83
#